data_708e6fa23f90d9b00a7d9f2721545373
#
_entry.id   708e6fa23f90d9b00a7d9f2721545373
#
_cell.length_a   1.000
_cell.length_b   1.000
_cell.length_c   1.000
_cell.angle_alpha   90.00
_cell.angle_beta   90.00
_cell.angle_gamma   90.00
#
_symmetry.space_group_name_H-M   'P 1'
#
loop_
_entity.id
_entity.type
_entity.pdbx_description
1 polymer ?
#
loop_
_entity_poly.entity_id
_entity_poly.type
_entity_poly.pdbx_seq_one_letter_code
_entity_poly.pdbx_strand_id
1 'polypeptide(L)'
;MFADSAKIIIKSGKGGDGHVSFRREKYVPNGGPDGGDGGHGGDIIFQVDEGLNTLTDFRHRRKYAAENGQEGGKRNCHGKNGQSLVIKVPAGTIIRDAASDKVIADMSGGNTRQIILKGGRGGLGNQHYATSTMQAPKYAQPGQPAIELEVRLELKVIADVGLVGFPNVGKSTLLSRVTNARPKIANYHFTTLNPNLGVVDLSEGQGFVIADIPGLIEGASQGVGLGHEFLKHIERTKVMIHMVDAASVEGRDPVADIYAINKELQAYNPKLLDKPQVIAANKIDAIYEEAQSFIPKLKEEFEPQGIRVFPISAVSGQNLKELLYYVHELLGTVDQEPVVYQQEYFPELNVFQEEPYTVEFNQEEQVYVVEGPKIEKMLGYTNIESEKGFLFFQRFLKEQGILDRLEQAGIQEGDTVRMYGLAFDYYK
;
A
#
# COMPACT_ATOMS: atom_id res chain seq x y z
N MET A 1 10.07 5.35 17.16
CA MET A 1 10.28 6.13 15.94
C MET A 1 9.00 6.01 15.12
N PHE A 2 8.33 7.09 14.79
CA PHE A 2 7.09 7.06 14.01
C PHE A 2 7.44 6.78 12.53
N ALA A 3 6.68 5.92 11.85
CA ALA A 3 6.84 5.64 10.45
C ALA A 3 5.50 5.79 9.75
N ASP A 4 5.45 6.67 8.77
CA ASP A 4 4.32 6.97 7.89
C ASP A 4 4.41 6.25 6.55
N SER A 5 5.59 5.76 6.24
CA SER A 5 5.86 5.03 5.01
C SER A 5 6.83 3.87 5.28
N ALA A 6 6.59 2.75 4.61
CA ALA A 6 7.46 1.58 4.65
C ALA A 6 7.42 0.84 3.32
N LYS A 7 8.57 0.34 2.87
CA LYS A 7 8.67 -0.58 1.73
C LYS A 7 8.79 -2.00 2.23
N ILE A 8 7.95 -2.88 1.72
CA ILE A 8 7.94 -4.30 2.06
C ILE A 8 7.80 -5.15 0.79
N ILE A 9 8.30 -6.37 0.87
CA ILE A 9 8.14 -7.39 -0.17
C ILE A 9 7.08 -8.36 0.31
N ILE A 10 6.05 -8.53 -0.49
CA ILE A 10 4.96 -9.47 -0.25
C ILE A 10 5.01 -10.58 -1.29
N LYS A 11 4.77 -11.82 -0.86
CA LYS A 11 4.78 -13.00 -1.73
C LYS A 11 3.60 -13.89 -1.41
N SER A 12 2.80 -14.23 -2.42
CA SER A 12 1.73 -15.22 -2.28
C SER A 12 2.30 -16.63 -2.19
N GLY A 13 1.50 -17.60 -1.79
CA GLY A 13 1.89 -19.01 -1.83
C GLY A 13 1.87 -19.56 -3.26
N LYS A 14 2.86 -20.41 -3.64
CA LYS A 14 2.82 -21.21 -4.85
C LYS A 14 1.71 -22.26 -4.70
N GLY A 15 0.98 -22.62 -5.77
CA GLY A 15 0.13 -23.78 -5.81
C GLY A 15 0.94 -25.09 -5.77
N GLY A 16 0.46 -26.10 -5.06
CA GLY A 16 1.05 -27.43 -5.05
C GLY A 16 0.93 -28.10 -6.41
N ASP A 17 1.90 -28.92 -6.76
CA ASP A 17 1.87 -29.63 -8.04
C ASP A 17 0.88 -30.82 -7.99
N GLY A 18 0.25 -31.14 -9.11
CA GLY A 18 -0.57 -32.34 -9.25
C GLY A 18 0.31 -33.61 -9.20
N HIS A 19 -0.23 -34.69 -8.74
CA HIS A 19 0.51 -35.96 -8.58
C HIS A 19 0.25 -36.91 -9.72
N VAL A 20 1.30 -37.68 -10.05
CA VAL A 20 1.19 -38.79 -11.00
C VAL A 20 1.25 -40.12 -10.26
N SER A 21 0.16 -40.85 -10.20
CA SER A 21 0.13 -42.20 -9.63
C SER A 21 -0.91 -43.07 -10.31
N PHE A 22 -0.76 -44.37 -10.12
CA PHE A 22 -1.65 -45.38 -10.68
C PHE A 22 -2.06 -46.33 -9.57
N ARG A 23 -3.33 -46.66 -9.55
CA ARG A 23 -3.92 -47.59 -8.58
C ARG A 23 -3.24 -48.94 -8.70
N ARG A 24 -2.74 -49.48 -7.62
CA ARG A 24 -2.15 -50.81 -7.52
C ARG A 24 -2.81 -51.57 -6.39
N GLU A 25 -3.56 -52.61 -6.75
CA GLU A 25 -4.21 -53.50 -5.79
C GLU A 25 -3.93 -54.95 -6.13
N LYS A 26 -4.09 -55.84 -5.13
CA LYS A 26 -4.01 -57.26 -5.34
C LYS A 26 -5.11 -57.68 -6.34
N TYR A 27 -4.74 -58.34 -7.40
CA TYR A 27 -5.62 -58.75 -8.50
C TYR A 27 -6.08 -57.62 -9.47
N VAL A 28 -5.53 -56.40 -9.39
CA VAL A 28 -5.77 -55.33 -10.36
C VAL A 28 -4.44 -54.93 -10.97
N PRO A 29 -3.93 -55.61 -12.00
CA PRO A 29 -2.60 -55.34 -12.56
C PRO A 29 -2.52 -54.00 -13.30
N ASN A 30 -3.62 -53.55 -13.90
CA ASN A 30 -3.70 -52.28 -14.66
C ASN A 30 -4.72 -51.36 -14.05
N GLY A 31 -4.41 -50.79 -12.87
CA GLY A 31 -5.25 -49.79 -12.25
C GLY A 31 -5.14 -48.46 -13.00
N GLY A 32 -6.25 -47.71 -13.08
CA GLY A 32 -6.29 -46.40 -13.69
C GLY A 32 -5.45 -45.34 -12.94
N PRO A 33 -5.30 -44.14 -13.49
CA PRO A 33 -4.62 -43.02 -12.82
C PRO A 33 -5.39 -42.63 -11.55
N ASP A 34 -4.67 -42.40 -10.46
CA ASP A 34 -5.21 -42.07 -9.15
C ASP A 34 -4.41 -40.94 -8.45
N GLY A 35 -3.67 -40.15 -9.22
CA GLY A 35 -2.96 -38.98 -8.68
C GLY A 35 -3.91 -37.84 -8.33
N GLY A 36 -3.81 -37.33 -7.11
CA GLY A 36 -4.62 -36.22 -6.60
C GLY A 36 -4.08 -34.88 -7.03
N ASP A 37 -4.91 -33.85 -6.85
CA ASP A 37 -4.58 -32.47 -7.19
C ASP A 37 -3.71 -31.83 -6.11
N GLY A 38 -2.89 -30.86 -6.50
CA GLY A 38 -2.16 -30.00 -5.57
C GLY A 38 -3.09 -29.04 -4.82
N GLY A 39 -2.69 -28.62 -3.63
CA GLY A 39 -3.39 -27.61 -2.83
C GLY A 39 -3.15 -26.20 -3.39
N HIS A 40 -4.06 -25.29 -3.12
CA HIS A 40 -3.87 -23.87 -3.45
C HIS A 40 -2.82 -23.25 -2.52
N GLY A 41 -2.04 -22.27 -3.02
CA GLY A 41 -1.19 -21.43 -2.21
C GLY A 41 -2.02 -20.44 -1.36
N GLY A 42 -1.45 -19.93 -0.27
CA GLY A 42 -2.09 -18.92 0.59
C GLY A 42 -2.08 -17.53 -0.04
N ASP A 43 -3.10 -16.74 0.28
CA ASP A 43 -3.22 -15.35 -0.16
C ASP A 43 -2.44 -14.40 0.75
N ILE A 44 -2.13 -13.21 0.24
CA ILE A 44 -1.72 -12.05 1.05
C ILE A 44 -2.92 -11.13 1.21
N ILE A 45 -3.31 -10.92 2.46
CA ILE A 45 -4.48 -10.16 2.85
C ILE A 45 -4.03 -9.01 3.73
N PHE A 46 -4.44 -7.78 3.40
CA PHE A 46 -4.30 -6.64 4.30
C PHE A 46 -5.59 -6.43 5.07
N GLN A 47 -5.45 -6.14 6.35
CA GLN A 47 -6.57 -5.91 7.27
C GLN A 47 -6.28 -4.70 8.14
N VAL A 48 -7.27 -3.82 8.27
CA VAL A 48 -7.19 -2.67 9.19
C VAL A 48 -7.25 -3.17 10.62
N ASP A 49 -6.36 -2.63 11.46
CA ASP A 49 -6.35 -2.80 12.91
C ASP A 49 -6.38 -1.40 13.54
N GLU A 50 -7.50 -1.06 14.19
CA GLU A 50 -7.71 0.25 14.81
C GLU A 50 -6.76 0.54 15.98
N GLY A 51 -6.14 -0.50 16.55
CA GLY A 51 -5.11 -0.35 17.59
C GLY A 51 -3.74 0.07 17.06
N LEU A 52 -3.55 0.11 15.72
CA LEU A 52 -2.30 0.49 15.08
C LEU A 52 -2.39 1.93 14.56
N ASN A 53 -1.41 2.77 14.93
CA ASN A 53 -1.33 4.15 14.49
C ASN A 53 -0.06 4.47 13.69
N THR A 54 0.82 3.49 13.48
CA THR A 54 2.10 3.69 12.80
C THR A 54 2.49 2.47 11.96
N LEU A 55 3.35 2.68 10.94
CA LEU A 55 3.94 1.62 10.14
C LEU A 55 5.34 1.18 10.64
N THR A 56 5.66 1.44 11.91
CA THR A 56 7.02 1.19 12.46
C THR A 56 7.43 -0.27 12.37
N ASP A 57 6.51 -1.20 12.58
CA ASP A 57 6.79 -2.65 12.55
C ASP A 57 7.28 -3.12 11.17
N PHE A 58 6.83 -2.47 10.10
CA PHE A 58 7.22 -2.78 8.73
C PHE A 58 8.66 -2.36 8.37
N ARG A 59 9.29 -1.51 9.19
CA ARG A 59 10.73 -1.19 9.05
C ARG A 59 11.63 -2.33 9.52
N HIS A 60 11.18 -3.08 10.50
CA HIS A 60 11.94 -4.20 11.08
C HIS A 60 11.73 -5.49 10.29
N ARG A 61 10.50 -5.78 9.93
CA ARG A 61 10.16 -6.94 9.10
C ARG A 61 9.74 -6.46 7.71
N ARG A 62 10.57 -6.77 6.71
CA ARG A 62 10.36 -6.30 5.32
C ARG A 62 9.84 -7.37 4.36
N LYS A 63 9.83 -8.64 4.76
CA LYS A 63 9.40 -9.74 3.90
C LYS A 63 8.23 -10.48 4.52
N TYR A 64 7.17 -10.63 3.75
CA TYR A 64 5.94 -11.29 4.12
C TYR A 64 5.58 -12.31 3.05
N ALA A 65 5.54 -13.58 3.40
CA ALA A 65 5.21 -14.66 2.49
C ALA A 65 4.10 -15.52 3.07
N ALA A 66 3.10 -15.85 2.26
CA ALA A 66 2.08 -16.84 2.57
C ALA A 66 2.61 -18.26 2.32
N GLU A 67 1.93 -19.26 2.87
CA GLU A 67 2.33 -20.65 2.73
C GLU A 67 2.03 -21.19 1.33
N ASN A 68 2.90 -22.06 0.83
CA ASN A 68 2.67 -22.78 -0.41
C ASN A 68 1.64 -23.89 -0.21
N GLY A 69 0.89 -24.20 -1.26
CA GLY A 69 0.08 -25.40 -1.32
C GLY A 69 0.97 -26.67 -1.37
N GLN A 70 0.50 -27.75 -0.78
CA GLN A 70 1.18 -29.04 -0.83
C GLN A 70 0.89 -29.77 -2.13
N GLU A 71 1.82 -30.61 -2.55
CA GLU A 71 1.63 -31.51 -3.69
C GLU A 71 0.46 -32.46 -3.44
N GLY A 72 -0.19 -32.88 -4.53
CA GLY A 72 -1.15 -33.96 -4.52
C GLY A 72 -0.50 -35.29 -4.11
N GLY A 73 -1.31 -36.25 -3.69
CA GLY A 73 -0.86 -37.55 -3.25
C GLY A 73 -1.49 -38.68 -4.07
N LYS A 74 -1.08 -39.92 -3.76
CA LYS A 74 -1.66 -41.12 -4.32
C LYS A 74 -3.10 -41.32 -3.82
N ARG A 75 -3.87 -42.17 -4.53
CA ARG A 75 -5.25 -42.52 -4.16
C ARG A 75 -6.17 -41.32 -4.12
N ASN A 76 -6.05 -40.42 -5.08
CA ASN A 76 -6.84 -39.19 -5.20
C ASN A 76 -6.74 -38.27 -3.98
N CYS A 77 -5.66 -38.36 -3.22
CA CYS A 77 -5.45 -37.46 -2.07
C CYS A 77 -5.04 -36.08 -2.56
N HIS A 78 -5.85 -35.05 -2.25
CA HIS A 78 -5.52 -33.66 -2.54
C HIS A 78 -4.46 -33.14 -1.60
N GLY A 79 -3.56 -32.29 -2.12
CA GLY A 79 -2.61 -31.53 -1.31
C GLY A 79 -3.33 -30.53 -0.40
N LYS A 80 -2.79 -30.26 0.77
CA LYS A 80 -3.34 -29.22 1.68
C LYS A 80 -3.13 -27.84 1.09
N ASN A 81 -4.14 -26.98 1.22
CA ASN A 81 -3.99 -25.56 0.89
C ASN A 81 -3.03 -24.86 1.85
N GLY A 82 -2.21 -23.96 1.33
CA GLY A 82 -1.37 -23.08 2.13
C GLY A 82 -2.22 -22.07 2.92
N GLN A 83 -1.76 -21.70 4.11
CA GLN A 83 -2.44 -20.68 4.92
C GLN A 83 -2.21 -19.29 4.34
N SER A 84 -3.28 -18.50 4.26
CA SER A 84 -3.20 -17.09 3.89
C SER A 84 -2.55 -16.26 4.99
N LEU A 85 -1.75 -15.28 4.63
CA LEU A 85 -1.10 -14.36 5.56
C LEU A 85 -1.90 -13.07 5.66
N VAL A 86 -2.37 -12.76 6.88
CA VAL A 86 -3.03 -11.49 7.18
C VAL A 86 -1.99 -10.51 7.72
N ILE A 87 -1.85 -9.38 7.02
CA ILE A 87 -0.98 -8.26 7.39
C ILE A 87 -1.87 -7.16 7.95
N LYS A 88 -1.68 -6.84 9.23
CA LYS A 88 -2.44 -5.80 9.91
C LYS A 88 -1.80 -4.44 9.67
N VAL A 89 -2.63 -3.45 9.28
CA VAL A 89 -2.20 -2.08 8.99
C VAL A 89 -3.12 -1.08 9.67
N PRO A 90 -2.62 0.13 9.98
CA PRO A 90 -3.47 1.22 10.46
C PRO A 90 -4.57 1.59 9.46
N ALA A 91 -5.68 2.14 9.96
CA ALA A 91 -6.70 2.75 9.12
C ALA A 91 -6.10 3.89 8.27
N GLY A 92 -6.54 4.02 7.01
CA GLY A 92 -6.01 5.04 6.10
C GLY A 92 -4.65 4.69 5.48
N THR A 93 -4.24 3.43 5.51
CA THR A 93 -3.03 2.98 4.81
C THR A 93 -3.30 2.82 3.32
N ILE A 94 -2.52 3.49 2.48
CA ILE A 94 -2.49 3.31 1.03
C ILE A 94 -1.38 2.31 0.70
N ILE A 95 -1.70 1.34 -0.13
CA ILE A 95 -0.78 0.34 -0.65
C ILE A 95 -0.49 0.69 -2.11
N ARG A 96 0.78 0.98 -2.44
CA ARG A 96 1.22 1.30 -3.79
C ARG A 96 2.23 0.27 -4.28
N ASP A 97 2.25 0.06 -5.58
CA ASP A 97 3.34 -0.64 -6.23
C ASP A 97 4.62 0.20 -6.15
N ALA A 98 5.73 -0.39 -5.70
CA ALA A 98 6.97 0.37 -5.47
C ALA A 98 7.65 0.82 -6.76
N ALA A 99 7.39 0.15 -7.90
CA ALA A 99 7.99 0.45 -9.19
C ALA A 99 7.19 1.51 -9.97
N SER A 100 5.87 1.36 -10.08
CA SER A 100 5.00 2.23 -10.87
C SER A 100 4.33 3.35 -10.07
N ASP A 101 4.41 3.33 -8.75
CA ASP A 101 3.75 4.24 -7.80
C ASP A 101 2.22 4.25 -7.88
N LYS A 102 1.63 3.30 -8.61
CA LYS A 102 0.18 3.18 -8.77
C LYS A 102 -0.47 2.60 -7.52
N VAL A 103 -1.70 3.02 -7.24
CA VAL A 103 -2.47 2.53 -6.10
C VAL A 103 -2.95 1.11 -6.36
N ILE A 104 -2.56 0.18 -5.47
CA ILE A 104 -3.06 -1.19 -5.44
C ILE A 104 -4.32 -1.27 -4.60
N ALA A 105 -4.29 -0.67 -3.41
CA ALA A 105 -5.42 -0.66 -2.49
C ALA A 105 -5.35 0.54 -1.55
N ASP A 106 -6.51 0.98 -1.10
CA ASP A 106 -6.70 2.02 -0.10
C ASP A 106 -7.51 1.45 1.07
N MET A 107 -6.86 1.32 2.22
CA MET A 107 -7.46 0.76 3.45
C MET A 107 -8.15 1.84 4.27
N SER A 108 -9.04 2.61 3.61
CA SER A 108 -9.82 3.71 4.20
C SER A 108 -11.31 3.44 4.09
N GLY A 109 -12.12 4.07 4.94
CA GLY A 109 -13.57 3.95 4.93
C GLY A 109 -14.03 2.51 5.15
N GLY A 110 -14.90 2.00 4.27
CA GLY A 110 -15.42 0.63 4.35
C GLY A 110 -14.42 -0.48 3.98
N ASN A 111 -13.24 -0.12 3.47
CA ASN A 111 -12.24 -1.08 3.01
C ASN A 111 -11.37 -1.59 4.19
N THR A 112 -11.96 -2.36 5.08
CA THR A 112 -11.26 -2.87 6.26
C THR A 112 -10.44 -4.14 6.00
N ARG A 113 -10.69 -4.84 4.88
CA ARG A 113 -10.00 -6.08 4.52
C ARG A 113 -9.96 -6.26 3.01
N GLN A 114 -8.75 -6.43 2.45
CA GLN A 114 -8.56 -6.66 1.01
C GLN A 114 -7.51 -7.74 0.73
N ILE A 115 -7.75 -8.56 -0.29
CA ILE A 115 -6.77 -9.52 -0.82
C ILE A 115 -5.94 -8.78 -1.86
N ILE A 116 -4.65 -8.65 -1.60
CA ILE A 116 -3.72 -7.94 -2.49
C ILE A 116 -3.05 -8.89 -3.47
N LEU A 117 -2.64 -10.08 -3.02
CA LEU A 117 -2.11 -11.12 -3.88
C LEU A 117 -2.87 -12.41 -3.62
N LYS A 118 -3.39 -13.03 -4.67
CA LYS A 118 -3.98 -14.37 -4.59
C LYS A 118 -2.90 -15.43 -4.66
N GLY A 119 -3.09 -16.50 -3.92
CA GLY A 119 -2.28 -17.70 -3.99
C GLY A 119 -2.41 -18.41 -5.34
N GLY A 120 -1.34 -19.06 -5.76
CA GLY A 120 -1.34 -19.87 -6.97
C GLY A 120 -2.32 -21.05 -6.86
N ARG A 121 -3.02 -21.37 -7.94
CA ARG A 121 -3.89 -22.53 -7.99
C ARG A 121 -3.07 -23.81 -7.98
N GLY A 122 -3.56 -24.84 -7.27
CA GLY A 122 -2.99 -26.16 -7.31
C GLY A 122 -3.13 -26.80 -8.71
N GLY A 123 -2.13 -27.57 -9.11
CA GLY A 123 -2.14 -28.31 -10.36
C GLY A 123 -3.04 -29.54 -10.29
N LEU A 124 -3.65 -29.91 -11.41
CA LEU A 124 -4.50 -31.09 -11.52
C LEU A 124 -3.67 -32.37 -11.56
N GLY A 125 -4.08 -33.40 -10.83
CA GLY A 125 -3.50 -34.72 -10.86
C GLY A 125 -3.75 -35.48 -12.18
N ASN A 126 -2.99 -36.54 -12.41
CA ASN A 126 -3.09 -37.29 -13.66
C ASN A 126 -4.46 -37.95 -13.89
N GLN A 127 -5.29 -38.13 -12.85
CA GLN A 127 -6.65 -38.64 -12.98
C GLN A 127 -7.52 -37.79 -13.92
N HIS A 128 -7.30 -36.48 -13.99
CA HIS A 128 -8.09 -35.58 -14.83
C HIS A 128 -7.73 -35.64 -16.32
N TYR A 129 -6.61 -36.27 -16.66
CA TYR A 129 -6.12 -36.39 -18.04
C TYR A 129 -6.39 -37.76 -18.68
N ALA A 130 -7.11 -38.63 -17.96
CA ALA A 130 -7.54 -39.90 -18.51
C ALA A 130 -8.63 -39.70 -19.56
N THR A 131 -8.39 -40.22 -20.76
CA THR A 131 -9.36 -40.22 -21.87
C THR A 131 -9.52 -41.64 -22.41
N SER A 132 -10.50 -41.86 -23.26
CA SER A 132 -10.71 -43.16 -23.92
C SER A 132 -9.50 -43.65 -24.74
N THR A 133 -8.73 -42.69 -25.28
CA THR A 133 -7.51 -42.97 -26.06
C THR A 133 -6.23 -42.95 -25.21
N MET A 134 -6.23 -42.25 -24.09
CA MET A 134 -5.10 -42.16 -23.15
C MET A 134 -5.54 -42.54 -21.74
N GLN A 135 -5.60 -43.86 -21.47
CA GLN A 135 -6.09 -44.41 -20.21
C GLN A 135 -5.08 -44.31 -19.06
N ALA A 136 -3.79 -44.11 -19.36
CA ALA A 136 -2.72 -44.04 -18.37
C ALA A 136 -1.79 -42.79 -18.56
N PRO A 137 -2.31 -41.57 -18.35
CA PRO A 137 -1.50 -40.35 -18.47
C PRO A 137 -0.38 -40.34 -17.42
N LYS A 138 0.87 -40.14 -17.89
CA LYS A 138 2.08 -40.11 -17.06
C LYS A 138 2.50 -38.66 -16.70
N TYR A 139 1.58 -37.72 -16.75
CA TYR A 139 1.82 -36.31 -16.43
C TYR A 139 0.70 -35.77 -15.56
N ALA A 140 1.02 -34.73 -14.82
CA ALA A 140 0.11 -33.94 -14.01
C ALA A 140 0.42 -32.46 -14.23
N GLN A 141 -0.50 -31.58 -13.87
CA GLN A 141 -0.32 -30.14 -14.00
C GLN A 141 0.54 -29.60 -12.86
N PRO A 142 1.56 -28.76 -13.12
CA PRO A 142 2.25 -28.04 -12.08
C PRO A 142 1.32 -27.01 -11.45
N GLY A 143 1.54 -26.71 -10.17
CA GLY A 143 0.87 -25.61 -9.48
C GLY A 143 1.30 -24.27 -10.05
N GLN A 144 0.37 -23.31 -10.03
CA GLN A 144 0.68 -21.96 -10.46
C GLN A 144 1.77 -21.32 -9.58
N PRO A 145 2.70 -20.54 -10.15
CA PRO A 145 3.77 -19.91 -9.41
C PRO A 145 3.22 -18.89 -8.40
N ALA A 146 4.02 -18.57 -7.38
CA ALA A 146 3.77 -17.47 -6.45
C ALA A 146 4.00 -16.13 -7.15
N ILE A 147 3.20 -15.13 -6.77
CA ILE A 147 3.40 -13.74 -7.19
C ILE A 147 4.19 -13.03 -6.08
N GLU A 148 5.28 -12.38 -6.45
CA GLU A 148 6.10 -11.56 -5.56
C GLU A 148 6.04 -10.11 -6.01
N LEU A 149 5.81 -9.19 -5.07
CA LEU A 149 5.64 -7.77 -5.36
C LEU A 149 6.29 -6.93 -4.26
N GLU A 150 7.04 -5.89 -4.65
CA GLU A 150 7.49 -4.86 -3.74
C GLU A 150 6.44 -3.77 -3.65
N VAL A 151 5.93 -3.52 -2.44
CA VAL A 151 4.89 -2.51 -2.20
C VAL A 151 5.39 -1.45 -1.24
N ARG A 152 4.92 -0.23 -1.46
CA ARG A 152 5.08 0.89 -0.55
C ARG A 152 3.77 1.12 0.20
N LEU A 153 3.85 1.09 1.52
CA LEU A 153 2.77 1.44 2.42
C LEU A 153 2.91 2.90 2.79
N GLU A 154 1.83 3.67 2.74
CA GLU A 154 1.79 5.08 3.10
C GLU A 154 0.56 5.36 3.96
N LEU A 155 0.72 6.10 5.06
CA LEU A 155 -0.41 6.59 5.84
C LEU A 155 -0.96 7.88 5.24
N LYS A 156 -2.28 7.92 5.06
CA LYS A 156 -3.02 9.09 4.55
C LYS A 156 -3.09 10.21 5.57
N VAL A 157 -3.38 9.85 6.81
CA VAL A 157 -3.54 10.79 7.93
C VAL A 157 -2.24 10.83 8.71
N ILE A 158 -1.66 12.03 8.83
CA ILE A 158 -0.42 12.23 9.57
C ILE A 158 -0.74 12.49 11.04
N ALA A 159 -1.80 13.27 11.29
CA ALA A 159 -2.29 13.62 12.62
C ALA A 159 -3.79 13.97 12.55
N ASP A 160 -4.49 13.79 13.65
CA ASP A 160 -5.89 14.21 13.75
C ASP A 160 -5.98 15.74 13.81
N VAL A 161 -5.01 16.39 14.49
CA VAL A 161 -4.99 17.80 14.76
C VAL A 161 -3.69 18.44 14.28
N GLY A 162 -3.78 19.53 13.52
CA GLY A 162 -2.64 20.34 13.10
C GLY A 162 -2.52 21.61 13.94
N LEU A 163 -1.33 21.86 14.51
CA LEU A 163 -1.01 23.16 15.14
C LEU A 163 -0.48 24.11 14.07
N VAL A 164 -1.14 25.23 13.90
CA VAL A 164 -0.76 26.30 12.98
C VAL A 164 -0.54 27.61 13.77
N GLY A 165 0.39 28.41 13.33
CA GLY A 165 0.72 29.66 14.00
C GLY A 165 2.12 30.14 13.66
N PHE A 166 2.38 31.41 13.84
CA PHE A 166 3.70 32.01 13.62
C PHE A 166 4.78 31.43 14.54
N PRO A 167 6.06 31.61 14.23
CA PRO A 167 7.15 31.27 15.17
C PRO A 167 6.94 31.91 16.55
N ASN A 168 7.46 31.26 17.58
CA ASN A 168 7.47 31.73 18.98
C ASN A 168 6.09 31.92 19.67
N VAL A 169 4.97 31.56 19.03
CA VAL A 169 3.64 31.58 19.69
C VAL A 169 3.47 30.45 20.72
N GLY A 170 4.40 29.49 20.77
CA GLY A 170 4.42 28.41 21.77
C GLY A 170 3.91 27.06 21.32
N LYS A 171 3.84 26.76 19.98
CA LYS A 171 3.38 25.50 19.45
C LYS A 171 4.13 24.28 20.01
N SER A 172 5.45 24.28 19.93
CA SER A 172 6.28 23.18 20.43
C SER A 172 6.24 23.05 21.96
N THR A 173 6.01 24.16 22.68
CA THR A 173 5.79 24.14 24.13
C THR A 173 4.45 23.47 24.46
N LEU A 174 3.39 23.81 23.75
CA LEU A 174 2.09 23.17 23.90
C LEU A 174 2.24 21.66 23.63
N LEU A 175 2.82 21.28 22.49
CA LEU A 175 2.99 19.88 22.12
C LEU A 175 3.75 19.09 23.20
N SER A 176 4.85 19.62 23.71
CA SER A 176 5.64 18.96 24.75
C SER A 176 4.90 18.82 26.09
N ARG A 177 3.93 19.70 26.36
CA ARG A 177 3.17 19.71 27.59
C ARG A 177 1.98 18.76 27.59
N VAL A 178 1.32 18.60 26.42
CA VAL A 178 0.09 17.81 26.29
C VAL A 178 0.36 16.35 25.88
N THR A 179 1.60 16.01 25.57
CA THR A 179 1.98 14.66 25.17
C THR A 179 2.66 13.89 26.30
N ASN A 180 2.27 12.64 26.50
CA ASN A 180 2.82 11.77 27.56
C ASN A 180 4.25 11.28 27.26
N ALA A 181 4.67 11.31 25.99
CA ALA A 181 6.01 10.98 25.56
C ALA A 181 6.67 12.20 24.91
N ARG A 182 8.01 12.29 24.96
CA ARG A 182 8.71 13.36 24.21
C ARG A 182 8.25 13.37 22.77
N PRO A 183 7.85 14.53 22.23
CA PRO A 183 7.46 14.66 20.83
C PRO A 183 8.52 14.02 19.93
N LYS A 184 8.08 13.22 18.98
CA LYS A 184 8.99 12.54 18.07
C LYS A 184 9.04 13.31 16.76
N ILE A 185 10.25 13.63 16.33
CA ILE A 185 10.50 14.18 14.99
C ILE A 185 10.19 13.07 14.00
N ALA A 186 9.20 13.28 13.15
CA ALA A 186 8.86 12.34 12.08
C ALA A 186 9.67 12.71 10.83
N ASN A 187 10.62 11.84 10.46
CA ASN A 187 11.42 12.01 9.24
C ASN A 187 10.63 11.49 8.05
N TYR A 188 9.97 12.36 7.33
CA TYR A 188 9.30 12.06 6.09
C TYR A 188 10.30 12.16 4.93
N HIS A 189 10.39 11.13 4.09
CA HIS A 189 11.36 11.08 2.98
C HIS A 189 11.09 12.11 1.87
N PHE A 190 9.93 12.76 1.92
CA PHE A 190 9.47 13.74 0.93
C PHE A 190 9.34 15.16 1.50
N THR A 191 9.86 15.41 2.72
CA THR A 191 9.76 16.73 3.37
C THR A 191 11.12 17.21 3.83
N THR A 192 11.43 18.48 3.55
CA THR A 192 12.61 19.20 4.08
C THR A 192 12.42 19.62 5.54
N LEU A 193 11.18 19.71 6.01
CA LEU A 193 10.81 20.02 7.38
C LEU A 193 10.02 18.86 7.99
N ASN A 194 10.55 18.31 9.07
CA ASN A 194 9.93 17.20 9.78
C ASN A 194 8.96 17.74 10.85
N PRO A 195 7.65 17.42 10.80
CA PRO A 195 6.72 17.78 11.84
C PRO A 195 7.04 17.04 13.15
N ASN A 196 6.82 17.71 14.27
CA ASN A 196 6.86 17.05 15.56
C ASN A 196 5.48 16.48 15.88
N LEU A 197 5.40 15.17 16.07
CA LEU A 197 4.16 14.49 16.41
C LEU A 197 4.09 14.17 17.90
N GLY A 198 2.92 14.32 18.48
CA GLY A 198 2.64 13.96 19.85
C GLY A 198 1.29 13.28 19.99
N VAL A 199 1.24 12.23 20.81
CA VAL A 199 0.00 11.56 21.18
C VAL A 199 -0.53 12.18 22.45
N VAL A 200 -1.75 12.70 22.40
CA VAL A 200 -2.50 13.21 23.54
C VAL A 200 -3.37 12.07 24.06
N ASP A 201 -3.17 11.70 25.32
CA ASP A 201 -4.04 10.76 26.02
C ASP A 201 -5.00 11.55 26.90
N LEU A 202 -6.29 11.40 26.62
CA LEU A 202 -7.36 11.83 27.49
C LEU A 202 -7.75 10.67 28.41
N SER A 203 -8.43 10.97 29.54
CA SER A 203 -8.91 9.94 30.45
C SER A 203 -9.78 8.89 29.71
N GLU A 204 -9.73 7.63 30.12
CA GLU A 204 -10.55 6.51 29.60
C GLU A 204 -10.12 5.91 28.24
N GLY A 205 -8.84 6.03 27.86
CA GLY A 205 -8.34 5.40 26.64
C GLY A 205 -8.71 6.16 25.37
N GLN A 206 -9.25 7.37 25.50
CA GLN A 206 -9.50 8.30 24.42
C GLN A 206 -8.26 9.13 24.17
N GLY A 207 -7.87 9.30 22.92
CA GLY A 207 -6.70 10.08 22.55
C GLY A 207 -6.69 10.44 21.06
N PHE A 208 -5.83 11.39 20.70
CA PHE A 208 -5.63 11.78 19.32
C PHE A 208 -4.19 12.24 19.08
N VAL A 209 -3.79 12.29 17.81
CA VAL A 209 -2.44 12.71 17.42
C VAL A 209 -2.45 14.17 17.03
N ILE A 210 -1.55 14.96 17.65
CA ILE A 210 -1.30 16.36 17.29
C ILE A 210 0.01 16.44 16.52
N ALA A 211 0.03 17.22 15.43
CA ALA A 211 1.23 17.60 14.70
C ALA A 211 1.56 19.09 14.92
N ASP A 212 2.77 19.37 15.42
CA ASP A 212 3.37 20.70 15.30
C ASP A 212 3.99 20.80 13.90
N ILE A 213 3.38 21.62 13.05
CA ILE A 213 3.78 21.77 11.68
C ILE A 213 4.62 23.04 11.57
N PRO A 214 5.96 22.94 11.51
CA PRO A 214 6.85 24.10 11.42
C PRO A 214 6.80 24.70 10.01
N GLY A 215 6.92 26.02 9.89
CA GLY A 215 7.26 26.65 8.62
C GLY A 215 6.24 27.59 7.97
N LEU A 216 5.28 28.14 8.72
CA LEU A 216 4.56 29.33 8.24
C LEU A 216 5.50 30.53 8.26
N ILE A 217 6.00 30.92 7.08
CA ILE A 217 6.70 32.17 6.82
C ILE A 217 5.85 32.89 5.77
N GLU A 218 5.65 34.18 5.92
CA GLU A 218 4.97 35.05 4.95
C GLU A 218 5.51 34.76 3.53
N GLY A 219 4.63 34.48 2.56
CA GLY A 219 5.01 34.17 1.19
C GLY A 219 5.13 32.69 0.85
N ALA A 220 4.69 31.77 1.70
CA ALA A 220 4.72 30.31 1.47
C ALA A 220 3.97 29.88 0.20
N SER A 221 2.92 30.60 -0.20
CA SER A 221 2.12 30.31 -1.40
C SER A 221 2.81 30.72 -2.71
N GLN A 222 3.87 31.54 -2.68
CA GLN A 222 4.57 32.04 -3.87
C GLN A 222 5.74 31.17 -4.33
N GLY A 223 5.86 29.92 -3.81
CA GLY A 223 6.79 28.93 -4.35
C GLY A 223 8.24 29.01 -3.85
N VAL A 224 8.53 29.74 -2.79
CA VAL A 224 9.85 29.70 -2.16
C VAL A 224 9.93 28.53 -1.19
N GLY A 225 10.10 27.35 -1.73
CA GLY A 225 10.65 26.10 -1.18
C GLY A 225 10.00 25.45 0.05
N LEU A 226 9.70 26.13 1.11
CA LEU A 226 9.33 25.53 2.41
C LEU A 226 7.81 25.55 2.72
N GLY A 227 7.08 26.50 2.14
CA GLY A 227 5.66 26.70 2.45
C GLY A 227 4.73 25.65 1.83
N HIS A 228 5.05 25.14 0.66
CA HIS A 228 4.20 24.18 -0.06
C HIS A 228 4.14 22.81 0.63
N GLU A 229 5.24 22.38 1.25
CA GLU A 229 5.29 21.14 2.02
C GLU A 229 4.52 21.23 3.34
N PHE A 230 4.57 22.40 4.00
CA PHE A 230 3.77 22.69 5.17
C PHE A 230 2.26 22.54 4.90
N LEU A 231 1.79 23.09 3.79
CA LEU A 231 0.38 23.08 3.42
C LEU A 231 -0.14 21.66 3.14
N LYS A 232 0.70 20.79 2.58
CA LYS A 232 0.40 19.36 2.43
C LYS A 232 0.18 18.63 3.77
N HIS A 233 0.87 19.04 4.83
CA HIS A 233 0.69 18.45 6.15
C HIS A 233 -0.64 18.85 6.77
N ILE A 234 -1.04 20.12 6.63
CA ILE A 234 -2.35 20.60 7.10
C ILE A 234 -3.48 19.87 6.34
N GLU A 235 -3.33 19.65 5.05
CA GLU A 235 -4.31 18.90 4.25
C GLU A 235 -4.62 17.52 4.84
N ARG A 236 -3.63 16.90 5.48
CA ARG A 236 -3.72 15.57 6.10
C ARG A 236 -4.15 15.57 7.57
N THR A 237 -4.65 16.69 8.10
CA THR A 237 -5.24 16.78 9.44
C THR A 237 -6.75 16.97 9.34
N LYS A 238 -7.49 16.62 10.41
CA LYS A 238 -8.95 16.74 10.46
C LYS A 238 -9.39 18.10 11.05
N VAL A 239 -8.69 18.56 12.11
CA VAL A 239 -8.98 19.80 12.85
C VAL A 239 -7.73 20.65 12.89
N MET A 240 -7.88 21.97 12.86
CA MET A 240 -6.78 22.93 13.02
C MET A 240 -6.89 23.68 14.34
N ILE A 241 -5.76 23.82 15.04
CA ILE A 241 -5.62 24.73 16.18
C ILE A 241 -4.74 25.89 15.75
N HIS A 242 -5.31 27.07 15.62
CA HIS A 242 -4.57 28.31 15.47
C HIS A 242 -4.01 28.77 16.80
N MET A 243 -2.69 28.72 16.92
CA MET A 243 -2.00 29.28 18.09
C MET A 243 -1.55 30.72 17.84
N VAL A 244 -1.96 31.63 18.73
CA VAL A 244 -1.58 33.02 18.70
C VAL A 244 -1.06 33.49 20.07
N ASP A 245 -0.23 34.51 20.07
CA ASP A 245 0.28 35.16 21.28
C ASP A 245 -0.69 36.23 21.77
N ALA A 246 -1.49 35.92 22.80
CA ALA A 246 -2.51 36.82 23.35
C ALA A 246 -1.91 38.01 24.11
N ALA A 247 -0.66 37.91 24.55
CA ALA A 247 0.06 38.99 25.21
C ALA A 247 0.82 39.87 24.23
N SER A 248 0.87 39.52 22.94
CA SER A 248 1.62 40.26 21.91
C SER A 248 3.07 40.60 22.31
N VAL A 249 3.76 39.64 22.93
CA VAL A 249 5.13 39.84 23.44
C VAL A 249 6.10 40.31 22.35
N GLU A 250 5.87 39.90 21.11
CA GLU A 250 6.67 40.31 19.95
C GLU A 250 6.09 41.52 19.20
N GLY A 251 5.03 42.14 19.70
CA GLY A 251 4.41 43.32 19.11
C GLY A 251 3.55 43.04 17.86
N ARG A 252 3.17 41.77 17.62
CA ARG A 252 2.30 41.38 16.52
C ARG A 252 0.83 41.43 16.95
N ASP A 253 -0.06 41.76 16.00
CA ASP A 253 -1.51 41.68 16.24
C ASP A 253 -2.00 40.22 15.98
N PRO A 254 -2.50 39.50 17.01
CA PRO A 254 -2.94 38.15 16.90
C PRO A 254 -4.09 37.94 15.90
N VAL A 255 -4.95 38.93 15.72
CA VAL A 255 -6.05 38.91 14.75
C VAL A 255 -5.50 38.95 13.33
N ALA A 256 -4.54 39.84 13.07
CA ALA A 256 -3.88 39.94 11.77
C ALA A 256 -3.12 38.65 11.42
N ASP A 257 -2.50 38.02 12.42
CA ASP A 257 -1.78 36.75 12.26
C ASP A 257 -2.69 35.61 11.78
N ILE A 258 -3.90 35.49 12.36
CA ILE A 258 -4.89 34.46 11.92
C ILE A 258 -5.33 34.74 10.49
N TYR A 259 -5.64 35.99 10.14
CA TYR A 259 -6.03 36.34 8.77
C TYR A 259 -4.90 36.07 7.75
N ALA A 260 -3.65 36.34 8.11
CA ALA A 260 -2.51 36.07 7.25
C ALA A 260 -2.38 34.57 6.97
N ILE A 261 -2.53 33.71 8.00
CA ILE A 261 -2.52 32.27 7.87
C ILE A 261 -3.68 31.77 6.98
N ASN A 262 -4.89 32.26 7.27
CA ASN A 262 -6.08 31.87 6.48
C ASN A 262 -5.96 32.27 5.02
N LYS A 263 -5.37 33.42 4.72
CA LYS A 263 -5.09 33.84 3.33
C LYS A 263 -4.12 32.91 2.62
N GLU A 264 -3.09 32.41 3.28
CA GLU A 264 -2.15 31.45 2.71
C GLU A 264 -2.80 30.07 2.50
N LEU A 265 -3.60 29.60 3.45
CA LEU A 265 -4.38 28.37 3.33
C LEU A 265 -5.35 28.44 2.14
N GLN A 266 -6.05 29.56 1.99
CA GLN A 266 -6.97 29.80 0.88
C GLN A 266 -6.27 29.83 -0.48
N ALA A 267 -5.10 30.45 -0.55
CA ALA A 267 -4.32 30.52 -1.79
C ALA A 267 -3.81 29.15 -2.25
N TYR A 268 -3.55 28.24 -1.30
CA TYR A 268 -3.11 26.89 -1.60
C TYR A 268 -4.28 25.96 -1.98
N ASN A 269 -5.27 25.85 -1.10
CA ASN A 269 -6.45 25.02 -1.30
C ASN A 269 -7.63 25.58 -0.48
N PRO A 270 -8.62 26.20 -1.14
CA PRO A 270 -9.78 26.80 -0.44
C PRO A 270 -10.50 25.84 0.51
N LYS A 271 -10.49 24.54 0.22
CA LYS A 271 -11.13 23.50 1.06
C LYS A 271 -10.48 23.35 2.44
N LEU A 272 -9.28 23.89 2.64
CA LEU A 272 -8.65 23.88 3.97
C LEU A 272 -9.35 24.78 4.97
N LEU A 273 -10.01 25.82 4.51
CA LEU A 273 -10.81 26.72 5.36
C LEU A 273 -12.14 26.10 5.81
N ASP A 274 -12.62 25.07 5.10
CA ASP A 274 -13.84 24.34 5.48
C ASP A 274 -13.60 23.39 6.69
N LYS A 275 -12.33 23.17 7.05
CA LYS A 275 -11.98 22.35 8.21
C LYS A 275 -12.34 23.07 9.51
N PRO A 276 -12.83 22.32 10.53
CA PRO A 276 -13.07 22.87 11.84
C PRO A 276 -11.79 23.50 12.44
N GLN A 277 -11.95 24.71 12.95
CA GLN A 277 -10.86 25.51 13.48
C GLN A 277 -11.14 25.90 14.93
N VAL A 278 -10.07 25.95 15.73
CA VAL A 278 -10.09 26.42 17.11
C VAL A 278 -8.94 27.40 17.31
N ILE A 279 -9.16 28.46 18.04
CA ILE A 279 -8.10 29.46 18.38
C ILE A 279 -7.62 29.22 19.80
N ALA A 280 -6.32 28.97 19.95
CA ALA A 280 -5.63 28.88 21.22
C ALA A 280 -4.85 30.18 21.45
N ALA A 281 -5.44 31.10 22.23
CA ALA A 281 -4.84 32.37 22.63
C ALA A 281 -3.86 32.10 23.79
N ASN A 282 -2.57 31.91 23.45
CA ASN A 282 -1.52 31.47 24.36
C ASN A 282 -0.84 32.64 25.07
N LYS A 283 -0.02 32.32 26.07
CA LYS A 283 0.78 33.24 26.90
C LYS A 283 -0.05 34.16 27.80
N ILE A 284 -1.20 33.66 28.29
CA ILE A 284 -2.01 34.43 29.25
C ILE A 284 -1.26 34.71 30.56
N ASP A 285 -0.26 33.90 30.88
CA ASP A 285 0.64 34.10 32.02
C ASP A 285 1.55 35.34 31.88
N ALA A 286 1.70 35.87 30.68
CA ALA A 286 2.47 37.10 30.40
C ALA A 286 1.59 38.37 30.34
N ILE A 287 0.28 38.25 30.55
CA ILE A 287 -0.64 39.37 30.56
C ILE A 287 -0.70 39.93 31.98
N TYR A 288 -0.12 41.13 32.18
CA TYR A 288 -0.10 41.81 33.50
C TYR A 288 -1.28 42.75 33.70
N GLU A 289 -1.83 43.29 32.62
CA GLU A 289 -2.98 44.20 32.65
C GLU A 289 -4.04 43.73 31.65
N GLU A 290 -5.32 43.70 32.03
CA GLU A 290 -6.43 43.29 31.16
C GLU A 290 -6.52 44.18 29.90
N ALA A 291 -6.15 45.44 29.99
CA ALA A 291 -6.14 46.36 28.86
C ALA A 291 -5.14 45.98 27.74
N GLN A 292 -4.14 45.17 28.06
CA GLN A 292 -3.13 44.68 27.10
C GLN A 292 -3.53 43.32 26.47
N SER A 293 -4.65 42.75 26.88
CA SER A 293 -5.10 41.45 26.41
C SER A 293 -5.85 41.54 25.08
N PHE A 294 -5.42 40.77 24.09
CA PHE A 294 -6.14 40.62 22.82
C PHE A 294 -7.30 39.62 22.89
N ILE A 295 -7.53 38.97 24.03
CA ILE A 295 -8.58 37.96 24.19
C ILE A 295 -9.98 38.47 23.86
N PRO A 296 -10.42 39.66 24.38
CA PRO A 296 -11.74 40.19 24.06
C PRO A 296 -11.91 40.43 22.55
N LYS A 297 -10.89 41.01 21.91
CA LYS A 297 -10.89 41.28 20.46
C LYS A 297 -10.96 39.98 19.62
N LEU A 298 -10.22 38.95 20.02
CA LEU A 298 -10.26 37.63 19.36
C LEU A 298 -11.65 36.99 19.48
N LYS A 299 -12.29 37.06 20.65
CA LYS A 299 -13.63 36.54 20.86
C LYS A 299 -14.68 37.28 20.04
N GLU A 300 -14.63 38.63 20.08
CA GLU A 300 -15.56 39.47 19.32
C GLU A 300 -15.49 39.18 17.81
N GLU A 301 -14.29 38.93 17.28
CA GLU A 301 -14.07 38.69 15.84
C GLU A 301 -14.40 37.28 15.37
N PHE A 302 -14.01 36.26 16.14
CA PHE A 302 -14.03 34.86 15.64
C PHE A 302 -15.17 34.01 16.22
N GLU A 303 -15.70 34.28 17.43
CA GLU A 303 -16.81 33.51 18.00
C GLU A 303 -18.10 33.65 17.17
N PRO A 304 -18.44 34.83 16.59
CA PRO A 304 -19.58 34.93 15.67
C PRO A 304 -19.43 34.09 14.39
N GLN A 305 -18.20 33.77 14.01
CA GLN A 305 -17.90 32.91 12.87
C GLN A 305 -17.95 31.39 13.21
N GLY A 306 -18.29 31.04 14.46
CA GLY A 306 -18.32 29.67 14.95
C GLY A 306 -16.96 29.13 15.39
N ILE A 307 -15.91 29.94 15.42
CA ILE A 307 -14.56 29.54 15.83
C ILE A 307 -14.35 29.88 17.30
N ARG A 308 -14.26 28.90 18.17
CA ARG A 308 -14.13 29.07 19.60
C ARG A 308 -12.73 29.52 20.01
N VAL A 309 -12.63 30.50 20.93
CA VAL A 309 -11.36 31.03 21.42
C VAL A 309 -11.09 30.51 22.84
N PHE A 310 -9.95 29.87 23.04
CA PHE A 310 -9.48 29.32 24.32
C PHE A 310 -8.27 30.13 24.80
N PRO A 311 -8.41 30.92 25.89
CA PRO A 311 -7.25 31.55 26.57
C PRO A 311 -6.47 30.45 27.31
N ILE A 312 -5.22 30.23 26.93
CA ILE A 312 -4.37 29.19 27.50
C ILE A 312 -3.00 29.69 27.93
N SER A 313 -2.36 28.94 28.80
CA SER A 313 -0.92 29.03 29.00
C SER A 313 -0.27 27.66 28.78
N ALA A 314 0.51 27.54 27.73
CA ALA A 314 1.26 26.33 27.44
C ALA A 314 2.34 26.03 28.50
N VAL A 315 2.87 27.10 29.15
CA VAL A 315 3.91 26.99 30.19
C VAL A 315 3.31 26.52 31.51
N SER A 316 2.27 27.18 32.01
CA SER A 316 1.63 26.83 33.30
C SER A 316 0.70 25.62 33.20
N GLY A 317 0.18 25.34 32.02
CA GLY A 317 -0.82 24.29 31.79
C GLY A 317 -2.26 24.74 32.01
N GLN A 318 -2.50 26.04 32.22
CA GLN A 318 -3.81 26.60 32.46
C GLN A 318 -4.71 26.44 31.24
N ASN A 319 -5.97 25.98 31.44
CA ASN A 319 -7.04 25.76 30.45
C ASN A 319 -6.70 24.79 29.33
N LEU A 320 -5.59 24.04 29.40
CA LEU A 320 -5.22 23.07 28.36
C LEU A 320 -6.22 21.92 28.27
N LYS A 321 -6.72 21.42 29.42
CA LYS A 321 -7.68 20.33 29.45
C LYS A 321 -8.97 20.70 28.71
N GLU A 322 -9.51 21.89 28.93
CA GLU A 322 -10.73 22.36 28.27
C GLU A 322 -10.55 22.42 26.74
N LEU A 323 -9.41 22.93 26.27
CA LEU A 323 -9.07 22.95 24.86
C LEU A 323 -9.03 21.53 24.27
N LEU A 324 -8.35 20.60 24.95
CA LEU A 324 -8.16 19.24 24.45
C LEU A 324 -9.48 18.43 24.41
N TYR A 325 -10.34 18.57 25.43
CA TYR A 325 -11.66 17.93 25.40
C TYR A 325 -12.55 18.50 24.31
N TYR A 326 -12.56 19.79 24.09
CA TYR A 326 -13.32 20.42 23.02
C TYR A 326 -12.82 19.98 21.63
N VAL A 327 -11.51 19.88 21.44
CA VAL A 327 -10.92 19.37 20.20
C VAL A 327 -11.31 17.92 19.97
N HIS A 328 -11.34 17.09 21.02
CA HIS A 328 -11.79 15.70 20.93
C HIS A 328 -13.28 15.60 20.54
N GLU A 329 -14.14 16.42 21.14
CA GLU A 329 -15.56 16.53 20.77
C GLU A 329 -15.71 16.93 19.31
N LEU A 330 -14.93 17.94 18.87
CA LEU A 330 -14.92 18.41 17.50
C LEU A 330 -14.47 17.35 16.51
N LEU A 331 -13.47 16.54 16.86
CA LEU A 331 -13.03 15.40 16.05
C LEU A 331 -14.14 14.36 15.85
N GLY A 332 -15.01 14.16 16.84
CA GLY A 332 -16.17 13.29 16.76
C GLY A 332 -17.29 13.83 15.84
N THR A 333 -17.33 15.12 15.58
CA THR A 333 -18.34 15.74 14.68
C THR A 333 -17.88 15.81 13.22
N VAL A 334 -16.58 15.56 12.96
CA VAL A 334 -16.01 15.62 11.62
C VAL A 334 -16.24 14.28 10.91
N ASP A 335 -17.43 14.14 10.30
CA ASP A 335 -17.71 13.10 9.32
C ASP A 335 -17.04 13.44 7.98
N GLN A 336 -15.72 13.38 7.94
CA GLN A 336 -15.05 13.37 6.64
C GLN A 336 -15.08 11.94 6.14
N GLU A 337 -15.95 11.68 5.14
CA GLU A 337 -15.77 10.50 4.30
C GLU A 337 -14.32 10.56 3.77
N PRO A 338 -13.48 9.60 4.15
CA PRO A 338 -12.10 9.60 3.68
C PRO A 338 -12.12 9.51 2.16
N VAL A 339 -11.45 10.42 1.48
CA VAL A 339 -11.26 10.32 0.02
C VAL A 339 -10.62 8.97 -0.25
N VAL A 340 -11.37 8.02 -0.78
CA VAL A 340 -10.89 6.67 -1.11
C VAL A 340 -10.30 6.72 -2.50
N TYR A 341 -9.01 6.37 -2.63
CA TYR A 341 -8.36 6.24 -3.93
C TYR A 341 -8.85 4.98 -4.63
N GLN A 342 -9.13 5.11 -5.91
CA GLN A 342 -9.49 3.96 -6.73
C GLN A 342 -8.25 3.10 -7.02
N GLN A 343 -8.48 1.80 -7.15
CA GLN A 343 -7.44 0.86 -7.54
C GLN A 343 -6.98 1.13 -8.98
N GLU A 344 -5.68 1.35 -9.17
CA GLU A 344 -5.04 1.65 -10.46
C GLU A 344 -4.16 0.50 -10.96
N TYR A 345 -3.73 -0.38 -10.05
CA TYR A 345 -2.82 -1.48 -10.33
C TYR A 345 -3.44 -2.82 -9.91
N PHE A 346 -3.46 -3.76 -10.84
CA PHE A 346 -4.01 -5.10 -10.66
C PHE A 346 -2.87 -6.12 -10.80
N PRO A 347 -2.27 -6.61 -9.70
CA PRO A 347 -1.14 -7.54 -9.76
C PRO A 347 -1.41 -8.80 -10.57
N GLU A 348 -2.66 -9.28 -10.57
CA GLU A 348 -3.08 -10.46 -11.31
C GLU A 348 -3.01 -10.27 -12.82
N LEU A 349 -3.26 -9.06 -13.33
CA LEU A 349 -3.23 -8.78 -14.76
C LEU A 349 -1.81 -8.70 -15.31
N ASN A 350 -0.84 -8.26 -14.48
CA ASN A 350 0.55 -8.13 -14.92
C ASN A 350 1.28 -9.48 -15.04
N VAL A 351 0.84 -10.51 -14.33
CA VAL A 351 1.35 -11.87 -14.51
C VAL A 351 1.00 -12.43 -15.91
N PHE A 352 -0.01 -11.85 -16.56
CA PHE A 352 -0.43 -12.22 -17.92
C PHE A 352 0.06 -11.26 -19.00
N GLN A 353 0.78 -10.18 -18.63
CA GLN A 353 1.37 -9.20 -19.56
C GLN A 353 2.85 -9.50 -19.90
N GLU A 354 3.46 -10.54 -19.35
CA GLU A 354 4.65 -11.11 -19.97
C GLU A 354 4.25 -11.52 -21.38
N GLU A 355 4.97 -11.03 -22.38
CA GLU A 355 4.76 -11.49 -23.76
C GLU A 355 4.68 -13.01 -23.73
N PRO A 356 3.68 -13.61 -24.37
CA PRO A 356 3.43 -15.07 -24.25
C PRO A 356 4.65 -15.89 -24.65
N TYR A 357 5.56 -15.30 -25.39
CA TYR A 357 6.88 -15.82 -25.77
C TYR A 357 7.73 -14.69 -26.36
N THR A 358 9.05 -14.82 -26.27
CA THR A 358 10.06 -13.99 -26.96
C THR A 358 10.67 -14.76 -28.11
N VAL A 359 11.03 -14.08 -29.19
CA VAL A 359 11.76 -14.62 -30.33
C VAL A 359 13.01 -13.77 -30.49
N GLU A 360 14.18 -14.35 -30.25
CA GLU A 360 15.46 -13.68 -30.35
C GLU A 360 16.41 -14.46 -31.27
N PHE A 361 17.18 -13.76 -32.08
CA PHE A 361 18.22 -14.38 -32.91
C PHE A 361 19.57 -14.33 -32.17
N ASN A 362 20.09 -15.50 -31.81
CA ASN A 362 21.41 -15.61 -31.21
C ASN A 362 22.48 -15.58 -32.31
N GLN A 363 23.21 -14.48 -32.39
CA GLN A 363 24.24 -14.26 -33.42
C GLN A 363 25.46 -15.18 -33.25
N GLU A 364 25.78 -15.62 -32.03
CA GLU A 364 26.92 -16.49 -31.78
C GLU A 364 26.69 -17.92 -32.25
N GLU A 365 25.48 -18.43 -32.01
CA GLU A 365 25.11 -19.81 -32.33
C GLU A 365 24.35 -19.93 -33.67
N GLN A 366 23.98 -18.80 -34.29
CA GLN A 366 23.18 -18.75 -35.53
C GLN A 366 21.85 -19.50 -35.42
N VAL A 367 21.18 -19.36 -34.25
CA VAL A 367 19.89 -20.03 -33.99
C VAL A 367 18.84 -19.02 -33.52
N TYR A 368 17.60 -19.28 -33.88
CA TYR A 368 16.46 -18.54 -33.34
C TYR A 368 16.07 -19.16 -31.99
N VAL A 369 16.10 -18.38 -30.92
CA VAL A 369 15.71 -18.80 -29.57
C VAL A 369 14.30 -18.33 -29.30
N VAL A 370 13.40 -19.26 -28.95
CA VAL A 370 12.01 -18.95 -28.61
C VAL A 370 11.75 -19.43 -27.20
N GLU A 371 11.50 -18.51 -26.30
CA GLU A 371 11.26 -18.78 -24.90
C GLU A 371 9.95 -18.12 -24.43
N GLY A 372 9.26 -18.75 -23.50
CA GLY A 372 8.05 -18.23 -22.90
C GLY A 372 7.31 -19.24 -22.05
N PRO A 373 6.59 -18.79 -21.03
CA PRO A 373 5.97 -19.69 -20.05
C PRO A 373 4.94 -20.64 -20.65
N LYS A 374 4.30 -20.25 -21.77
CA LYS A 374 3.38 -21.13 -22.50
C LYS A 374 4.09 -22.23 -23.26
N ILE A 375 5.27 -21.94 -23.80
CA ILE A 375 6.09 -22.90 -24.55
C ILE A 375 6.69 -23.91 -23.59
N GLU A 376 7.30 -23.45 -22.49
CA GLU A 376 7.85 -24.30 -21.44
C GLU A 376 6.79 -25.27 -20.91
N LYS A 377 5.61 -24.76 -20.64
CA LYS A 377 4.49 -25.54 -20.17
C LYS A 377 4.05 -26.58 -21.20
N MET A 378 3.98 -26.23 -22.48
CA MET A 378 3.58 -27.13 -23.54
C MET A 378 4.63 -28.22 -23.76
N LEU A 379 5.94 -27.86 -23.75
CA LEU A 379 7.04 -28.84 -23.85
C LEU A 379 7.05 -29.82 -22.68
N GLY A 380 6.73 -29.37 -21.47
CA GLY A 380 6.62 -30.21 -20.27
C GLY A 380 5.47 -31.25 -20.33
N TYR A 381 4.43 -31.00 -21.14
CA TYR A 381 3.26 -31.87 -21.24
C TYR A 381 3.22 -32.71 -22.49
N THR A 382 4.01 -32.41 -23.50
CA THR A 382 3.91 -33.07 -24.82
C THR A 382 5.12 -33.97 -25.06
N ASN A 383 4.86 -35.26 -25.29
CA ASN A 383 5.93 -36.14 -25.74
C ASN A 383 6.18 -35.88 -27.23
N ILE A 384 7.17 -35.04 -27.53
CA ILE A 384 7.53 -34.60 -28.89
C ILE A 384 8.15 -35.73 -29.71
N GLU A 385 8.71 -36.75 -29.07
CA GLU A 385 9.26 -37.93 -29.77
C GLU A 385 8.17 -38.79 -30.40
N SER A 386 6.90 -38.61 -30.02
CA SER A 386 5.78 -39.29 -30.65
C SER A 386 5.23 -38.50 -31.83
N GLU A 387 4.87 -39.17 -32.93
CA GLU A 387 4.28 -38.53 -34.10
C GLU A 387 3.05 -37.67 -33.78
N LYS A 388 2.18 -38.14 -32.87
CA LYS A 388 1.01 -37.37 -32.41
C LYS A 388 1.38 -36.17 -31.56
N GLY A 389 2.40 -36.27 -30.72
CA GLY A 389 2.89 -35.17 -29.90
C GLY A 389 3.55 -34.09 -30.75
N PHE A 390 4.29 -34.52 -31.79
CA PHE A 390 4.90 -33.57 -32.72
C PHE A 390 3.86 -32.80 -33.56
N LEU A 391 2.82 -33.47 -34.05
CA LEU A 391 1.71 -32.82 -34.74
C LEU A 391 0.94 -31.85 -33.84
N PHE A 392 0.78 -32.20 -32.58
CA PHE A 392 0.16 -31.29 -31.57
C PHE A 392 1.04 -30.07 -31.32
N PHE A 393 2.36 -30.26 -31.23
CA PHE A 393 3.34 -29.18 -31.09
C PHE A 393 3.31 -28.22 -32.29
N GLN A 394 3.32 -28.71 -33.50
CA GLN A 394 3.21 -27.89 -34.71
C GLN A 394 1.93 -27.06 -34.74
N ARG A 395 0.80 -27.67 -34.38
CA ARG A 395 -0.50 -26.99 -34.27
C ARG A 395 -0.43 -25.84 -33.24
N PHE A 396 0.16 -26.12 -32.06
CA PHE A 396 0.36 -25.13 -31.01
C PHE A 396 1.19 -23.96 -31.49
N LEU A 397 2.33 -24.17 -32.17
CA LEU A 397 3.16 -23.11 -32.71
C LEU A 397 2.38 -22.21 -33.67
N LYS A 398 1.53 -22.84 -34.52
CA LYS A 398 0.68 -22.10 -35.46
C LYS A 398 -0.43 -21.32 -34.75
N GLU A 399 -1.15 -21.93 -33.81
CA GLU A 399 -2.25 -21.29 -33.06
C GLU A 399 -1.79 -20.16 -32.15
N GLN A 400 -0.56 -20.21 -31.65
CA GLN A 400 0.02 -19.13 -30.84
C GLN A 400 0.70 -18.03 -31.68
N GLY A 401 0.72 -18.16 -33.03
CA GLY A 401 1.35 -17.18 -33.91
C GLY A 401 2.88 -17.16 -33.83
N ILE A 402 3.51 -18.20 -33.28
CA ILE A 402 4.97 -18.29 -33.11
C ILE A 402 5.64 -18.40 -34.49
N LEU A 403 5.06 -19.15 -35.41
CA LEU A 403 5.58 -19.29 -36.78
C LEU A 403 5.57 -17.95 -37.51
N ASP A 404 4.46 -17.21 -37.43
CA ASP A 404 4.33 -15.88 -38.06
C ASP A 404 5.37 -14.88 -37.51
N ARG A 405 5.67 -14.97 -36.21
CA ARG A 405 6.66 -14.10 -35.56
C ARG A 405 8.11 -14.47 -35.90
N LEU A 406 8.39 -15.77 -36.09
CA LEU A 406 9.67 -16.24 -36.63
C LEU A 406 9.88 -15.76 -38.07
N GLU A 407 8.84 -15.84 -38.92
CA GLU A 407 8.90 -15.31 -40.28
C GLU A 407 9.14 -13.78 -40.31
N GLN A 408 8.49 -13.03 -39.40
CA GLN A 408 8.74 -11.60 -39.21
C GLN A 408 10.16 -11.29 -38.73
N ALA A 409 10.75 -12.18 -37.94
CA ALA A 409 12.14 -12.10 -37.49
C ALA A 409 13.15 -12.48 -38.57
N GLY A 410 12.68 -12.96 -39.72
CA GLY A 410 13.50 -13.23 -40.90
C GLY A 410 14.03 -14.66 -41.03
N ILE A 411 13.42 -15.64 -40.37
CA ILE A 411 13.83 -17.05 -40.46
C ILE A 411 13.70 -17.58 -41.90
N GLN A 412 14.66 -18.40 -42.29
CA GLN A 412 14.68 -19.05 -43.62
C GLN A 412 14.59 -20.55 -43.47
N GLU A 413 14.23 -21.25 -44.57
CA GLU A 413 14.20 -22.73 -44.59
C GLU A 413 15.59 -23.29 -44.30
N GLY A 414 15.68 -24.20 -43.37
CA GLY A 414 16.92 -24.77 -42.86
C GLY A 414 17.55 -24.09 -41.68
N ASP A 415 16.98 -22.94 -41.22
CA ASP A 415 17.45 -22.30 -39.97
C ASP A 415 17.02 -23.12 -38.77
N THR A 416 17.88 -23.16 -37.76
CA THR A 416 17.59 -23.90 -36.53
C THR A 416 16.83 -23.04 -35.53
N VAL A 417 15.74 -23.53 -34.97
CA VAL A 417 14.97 -22.94 -33.88
C VAL A 417 15.22 -23.72 -32.61
N ARG A 418 15.57 -23.02 -31.53
CA ARG A 418 15.76 -23.59 -30.21
C ARG A 418 14.65 -23.11 -29.26
N MET A 419 13.97 -24.07 -28.63
CA MET A 419 12.95 -23.83 -27.60
C MET A 419 13.34 -24.61 -26.36
N TYR A 420 13.90 -23.91 -25.35
CA TYR A 420 14.46 -24.53 -24.16
C TYR A 420 15.49 -25.64 -24.50
N GLY A 421 15.23 -26.89 -24.18
CA GLY A 421 16.12 -28.02 -24.50
C GLY A 421 15.89 -28.68 -25.85
N LEU A 422 14.95 -28.19 -26.66
CA LEU A 422 14.60 -28.71 -27.96
C LEU A 422 15.16 -27.85 -29.08
N ALA A 423 15.86 -28.45 -30.03
CA ALA A 423 16.30 -27.76 -31.24
C ALA A 423 15.75 -28.55 -32.48
N PHE A 424 15.24 -27.82 -33.46
CA PHE A 424 14.73 -28.37 -34.72
C PHE A 424 14.93 -27.36 -35.86
N ASP A 425 14.99 -27.89 -37.08
CA ASP A 425 15.15 -27.06 -38.27
C ASP A 425 13.79 -26.59 -38.79
N TYR A 426 13.72 -25.35 -39.19
CA TYR A 426 12.52 -24.76 -39.73
C TYR A 426 12.34 -25.14 -41.20
N TYR A 427 11.22 -25.72 -41.54
CA TYR A 427 10.77 -25.98 -42.91
C TYR A 427 9.31 -25.55 -43.05
N LYS A 428 8.98 -24.90 -44.14
CA LYS A 428 7.66 -24.35 -44.45
C LYS A 428 6.67 -25.40 -44.92
#